data_19d0a578d0f3a74f6fc5091108496ee2
#
_entry.id   19d0a578d0f3a74f6fc5091108496ee2
#
_cell.length_a   1.000
_cell.length_b   1.000
_cell.length_c   1.000
_cell.angle_alpha   90.00
_cell.angle_beta   90.00
_cell.angle_gamma   90.00
#
_symmetry.space_group_name_H-M   'P 1'
#
loop_
_entity.id
_entity.type
_entity.pdbx_description
1 polymer ?
#
loop_
_entity_poly.entity_id
_entity_poly.type
_entity_poly.pdbx_seq_one_letter_code
_entity_poly.pdbx_strand_id
1 'polypeptide(L)'
;MATPNYIEHNQMETIRVRKLNHSTIHLECDRSIGAELKEFFSFYVPGYRFMPAYRNRIWDGKIRLFNQTTGQIPAGLFPQILSFAESREYEIEVEDTEYGNPNAGNEINVDFMMQFIKALKLPFDIRAYQFDAVCHGIQHRNAILLSPTGSGKSLIIYVLMRWLLSAYGEKDILIIVPTTSLVEQMYNDFKDYGYDVERHCHR
;
A
#
# COMPACT_ATOMS: atom_id res chain seq x y z
N MET A 1 54.86 -26.07 1.43
CA MET A 1 53.61 -26.05 0.70
C MET A 1 52.61 -25.30 1.57
N ALA A 2 52.34 -24.04 1.25
CA ALA A 2 51.40 -23.21 1.99
C ALA A 2 49.99 -23.42 1.40
N THR A 3 49.05 -23.87 2.23
CA THR A 3 47.64 -23.94 1.88
C THR A 3 47.09 -22.52 1.69
N PRO A 4 46.38 -22.18 0.61
CA PRO A 4 45.74 -20.90 0.49
C PRO A 4 44.61 -20.80 1.49
N ASN A 5 44.66 -19.82 2.38
CA ASN A 5 43.57 -19.39 3.23
C ASN A 5 42.46 -18.86 2.30
N TYR A 6 41.44 -19.65 2.08
CA TYR A 6 40.13 -19.14 1.60
C TYR A 6 39.51 -18.37 2.76
N ILE A 7 39.66 -17.06 2.73
CA ILE A 7 38.81 -16.15 3.50
C ILE A 7 37.47 -16.21 2.77
N GLU A 8 36.54 -17.05 3.22
CA GLU A 8 35.14 -16.92 2.89
C GLU A 8 34.69 -15.56 3.44
N HIS A 9 34.71 -14.53 2.58
CA HIS A 9 33.88 -13.36 2.76
C HIS A 9 32.43 -13.86 2.67
N ASN A 10 31.85 -14.17 3.80
CA ASN A 10 30.42 -14.30 3.96
C ASN A 10 29.86 -12.86 3.82
N GLN A 11 29.87 -12.33 2.58
CA GLN A 11 29.14 -11.10 2.27
C GLN A 11 27.67 -11.46 2.41
N MET A 12 27.02 -10.97 3.46
CA MET A 12 25.57 -11.07 3.57
C MET A 12 24.98 -10.49 2.29
N GLU A 13 24.18 -11.30 1.60
CA GLU A 13 23.54 -10.90 0.36
C GLU A 13 22.54 -9.79 0.68
N THR A 14 22.75 -8.62 0.08
CA THR A 14 22.03 -7.39 0.45
C THR A 14 21.04 -7.01 -0.64
N ILE A 15 19.84 -6.61 -0.24
CA ILE A 15 18.82 -6.01 -1.10
C ILE A 15 18.73 -4.52 -0.76
N ARG A 16 19.14 -3.64 -1.68
CA ARG A 16 18.96 -2.20 -1.53
C ARG A 16 17.62 -1.76 -2.06
N VAL A 17 16.90 -1.00 -1.26
CA VAL A 17 15.55 -0.55 -1.54
C VAL A 17 15.51 0.96 -1.60
N ARG A 18 15.04 1.51 -2.72
CA ARG A 18 14.80 2.95 -2.86
C ARG A 18 13.43 3.24 -3.44
N LYS A 19 12.80 4.30 -2.98
CA LYS A 19 11.49 4.71 -3.46
C LYS A 19 11.63 5.57 -4.70
N LEU A 20 11.05 5.12 -5.83
CA LEU A 20 11.08 5.87 -7.10
C LEU A 20 9.96 6.91 -7.18
N ASN A 21 8.81 6.59 -6.60
CA ASN A 21 7.63 7.46 -6.51
C ASN A 21 6.67 6.92 -5.43
N HIS A 22 5.48 7.50 -5.29
CA HIS A 22 4.51 7.09 -4.27
C HIS A 22 3.98 5.66 -4.43
N SER A 23 4.04 5.07 -5.63
CA SER A 23 3.48 3.74 -5.94
C SER A 23 4.52 2.66 -6.18
N THR A 24 5.79 3.02 -6.44
CA THR A 24 6.82 2.10 -6.93
C THR A 24 8.11 2.25 -6.15
N ILE A 25 8.70 1.12 -5.77
CA ILE A 25 10.05 1.02 -5.23
C ILE A 25 10.96 0.24 -6.19
N HIS A 26 12.25 0.50 -6.10
CA HIS A 26 13.28 -0.20 -6.83
C HIS A 26 14.09 -1.06 -5.88
N LEU A 27 14.31 -2.31 -6.25
CA LEU A 27 15.17 -3.25 -5.56
C LEU A 27 16.44 -3.44 -6.40
N GLU A 28 17.59 -3.17 -5.79
CA GLU A 28 18.90 -3.46 -6.33
C GLU A 28 19.50 -4.64 -5.56
N CYS A 29 19.75 -5.73 -6.25
CA CYS A 29 20.26 -6.97 -5.65
C CYS A 29 20.95 -7.82 -6.70
N ASP A 30 21.64 -8.86 -6.28
CA ASP A 30 22.26 -9.81 -7.17
C ASP A 30 21.24 -10.57 -8.02
N ARG A 31 21.70 -11.07 -9.17
CA ARG A 31 20.83 -11.75 -10.14
C ARG A 31 20.14 -12.99 -9.56
N SER A 32 20.79 -13.71 -8.64
CA SER A 32 20.24 -14.86 -7.90
C SER A 32 19.03 -14.44 -7.08
N ILE A 33 19.20 -13.42 -6.22
CA ILE A 33 18.14 -12.85 -5.39
C ILE A 33 17.01 -12.30 -6.25
N GLY A 34 17.34 -11.62 -7.36
CA GLY A 34 16.34 -11.12 -8.31
C GLY A 34 15.50 -12.23 -8.94
N ALA A 35 16.08 -13.42 -9.20
CA ALA A 35 15.33 -14.56 -9.71
C ALA A 35 14.39 -15.15 -8.64
N GLU A 36 14.82 -15.21 -7.39
CA GLU A 36 13.99 -15.65 -6.26
C GLU A 36 12.86 -14.66 -5.98
N LEU A 37 13.13 -13.36 -5.97
CA LEU A 37 12.12 -12.31 -5.84
C LEU A 37 11.05 -12.44 -6.94
N LYS A 38 11.48 -12.66 -8.18
CA LYS A 38 10.55 -12.84 -9.30
C LYS A 38 9.65 -14.07 -9.10
N GLU A 39 10.16 -15.17 -8.60
CA GLU A 39 9.33 -16.37 -8.35
C GLU A 39 8.41 -16.13 -7.14
N PHE A 40 8.92 -15.55 -6.04
CA PHE A 40 8.16 -15.25 -4.84
C PHE A 40 6.98 -14.28 -5.12
N PHE A 41 7.22 -13.25 -5.92
CA PHE A 41 6.19 -12.28 -6.30
C PHE A 41 5.47 -12.63 -7.61
N SER A 42 5.41 -13.93 -7.95
CA SER A 42 4.64 -14.46 -9.08
C SER A 42 3.57 -15.43 -8.61
N PHE A 43 2.37 -15.30 -9.17
CA PHE A 43 1.26 -16.19 -8.83
C PHE A 43 0.37 -16.47 -10.04
N TYR A 44 -0.27 -17.63 -10.05
CA TYR A 44 -1.23 -17.98 -11.07
C TYR A 44 -2.55 -17.23 -10.86
N VAL A 45 -3.09 -16.70 -11.95
CA VAL A 45 -4.42 -16.06 -11.91
C VAL A 45 -5.49 -17.13 -11.69
N PRO A 46 -6.45 -16.93 -10.78
CA PRO A 46 -7.55 -17.87 -10.62
C PRO A 46 -8.27 -18.12 -11.96
N GLY A 47 -8.45 -19.39 -12.32
CA GLY A 47 -9.08 -19.78 -13.58
C GLY A 47 -8.22 -19.56 -14.84
N TYR A 48 -6.93 -19.29 -14.74
CA TYR A 48 -6.03 -19.04 -15.87
C TYR A 48 -6.13 -20.09 -16.99
N ARG A 49 -6.38 -21.36 -16.66
CA ARG A 49 -6.49 -22.46 -17.62
C ARG A 49 -7.65 -22.29 -18.60
N PHE A 50 -8.68 -21.54 -18.22
CA PHE A 50 -9.85 -21.27 -19.05
C PHE A 50 -9.70 -20.00 -19.90
N MET A 51 -8.67 -19.20 -19.66
CA MET A 51 -8.43 -17.96 -20.39
C MET A 51 -7.89 -18.23 -21.80
N PRO A 52 -8.41 -17.54 -22.84
CA PRO A 52 -7.94 -17.72 -24.22
C PRO A 52 -6.44 -17.50 -24.40
N ALA A 53 -5.88 -16.50 -23.73
CA ALA A 53 -4.45 -16.19 -23.80
C ALA A 53 -3.55 -17.35 -23.31
N TYR A 54 -3.98 -18.06 -22.26
CA TYR A 54 -3.27 -19.25 -21.80
C TYR A 54 -3.46 -20.43 -22.76
N ARG A 55 -4.67 -20.70 -23.20
CA ARG A 55 -4.98 -21.78 -24.15
C ARG A 55 -4.25 -21.63 -25.48
N ASN A 56 -4.09 -20.40 -25.93
CA ASN A 56 -3.34 -20.05 -27.16
C ASN A 56 -1.83 -19.94 -26.93
N ARG A 57 -1.32 -20.26 -25.71
CA ARG A 57 0.11 -20.20 -25.32
C ARG A 57 0.74 -18.82 -25.48
N ILE A 58 -0.06 -17.73 -25.46
CA ILE A 58 0.41 -16.35 -25.52
C ILE A 58 0.87 -15.88 -24.14
N TRP A 59 0.34 -16.50 -23.09
CA TRP A 59 0.60 -16.15 -21.70
C TRP A 59 0.67 -17.43 -20.85
N ASP A 60 1.53 -17.44 -19.82
CA ASP A 60 1.79 -18.60 -18.96
C ASP A 60 0.85 -18.72 -17.74
N GLY A 61 -0.15 -17.83 -17.62
CA GLY A 61 -1.12 -17.84 -16.53
C GLY A 61 -0.64 -17.14 -15.25
N LYS A 62 0.60 -16.62 -15.21
CA LYS A 62 1.16 -15.95 -14.04
C LYS A 62 1.11 -14.43 -14.17
N ILE A 63 0.80 -13.75 -13.07
CA ILE A 63 1.09 -12.33 -12.87
C ILE A 63 2.40 -12.24 -12.09
N ARG A 64 3.26 -11.31 -12.51
CA ARG A 64 4.54 -11.04 -11.87
C ARG A 64 4.53 -9.60 -11.36
N LEU A 65 4.64 -9.43 -10.04
CA LEU A 65 4.63 -8.11 -9.40
C LEU A 65 6.03 -7.49 -9.35
N PHE A 66 7.08 -8.32 -9.38
CA PHE A 66 8.46 -7.87 -9.48
C PHE A 66 8.97 -7.97 -10.91
N ASN A 67 9.47 -6.86 -11.44
CA ASN A 67 10.14 -6.82 -12.73
C ASN A 67 11.66 -6.94 -12.54
N GLN A 68 12.21 -8.13 -12.78
CA GLN A 68 13.63 -8.40 -12.59
C GLN A 68 14.55 -7.56 -13.49
N THR A 69 14.06 -7.11 -14.66
CA THR A 69 14.87 -6.32 -15.60
C THR A 69 15.03 -4.88 -15.13
N THR A 70 13.96 -4.31 -14.56
CA THR A 70 13.95 -2.91 -14.08
C THR A 70 14.14 -2.80 -12.57
N GLY A 71 14.15 -3.92 -11.84
CA GLY A 71 14.20 -3.94 -10.38
C GLY A 71 12.94 -3.35 -9.69
N GLN A 72 11.86 -3.13 -10.43
CA GLN A 72 10.69 -2.42 -9.93
C GLN A 72 9.62 -3.35 -9.35
N ILE A 73 9.02 -2.91 -8.25
CA ILE A 73 7.90 -3.58 -7.58
C ILE A 73 6.97 -2.51 -6.94
N PRO A 74 5.64 -2.78 -6.81
CA PRO A 74 4.75 -1.86 -6.10
C PRO A 74 5.18 -1.60 -4.66
N ALA A 75 5.19 -0.33 -4.25
CA ALA A 75 5.65 0.10 -2.91
C ALA A 75 4.86 -0.52 -1.76
N GLY A 76 3.57 -0.83 -1.98
CA GLY A 76 2.72 -1.50 -0.98
C GLY A 76 3.14 -2.92 -0.63
N LEU A 77 4.07 -3.52 -1.39
CA LEU A 77 4.62 -4.86 -1.12
C LEU A 77 5.88 -4.84 -0.25
N PHE A 78 6.28 -3.67 0.24
CA PHE A 78 7.48 -3.55 1.07
C PHE A 78 7.47 -4.46 2.31
N PRO A 79 6.36 -4.60 3.08
CA PRO A 79 6.32 -5.55 4.21
C PRO A 79 6.59 -7.01 3.80
N GLN A 80 6.12 -7.42 2.61
CA GLN A 80 6.37 -8.78 2.09
C GLN A 80 7.82 -8.96 1.64
N ILE A 81 8.49 -7.88 1.19
CA ILE A 81 9.92 -7.90 0.88
C ILE A 81 10.74 -8.09 2.15
N LEU A 82 10.37 -7.41 3.25
CA LEU A 82 11.01 -7.62 4.55
C LEU A 82 10.89 -9.09 5.01
N SER A 83 9.67 -9.65 4.94
CA SER A 83 9.44 -11.06 5.30
C SER A 83 10.19 -12.04 4.39
N PHE A 84 10.30 -11.72 3.09
CA PHE A 84 11.10 -12.50 2.14
C PHE A 84 12.59 -12.50 2.53
N ALA A 85 13.16 -11.33 2.80
CA ALA A 85 14.55 -11.18 3.16
C ALA A 85 14.87 -11.87 4.50
N GLU A 86 14.03 -11.67 5.52
CA GLU A 86 14.16 -12.32 6.82
C GLU A 86 14.17 -13.85 6.69
N SER A 87 13.27 -14.42 5.88
CA SER A 87 13.17 -15.87 5.68
C SER A 87 14.38 -16.50 4.98
N ARG A 88 15.25 -15.70 4.36
CA ARG A 88 16.45 -16.09 3.61
C ARG A 88 17.75 -15.54 4.16
N GLU A 89 17.66 -14.83 5.31
CA GLU A 89 18.81 -14.19 5.96
C GLU A 89 19.51 -13.14 5.06
N TYR A 90 18.74 -12.48 4.16
CA TYR A 90 19.23 -11.36 3.37
C TYR A 90 19.17 -10.07 4.16
N GLU A 91 20.20 -9.21 4.01
CA GLU A 91 20.21 -7.88 4.58
C GLU A 91 19.38 -6.92 3.72
N ILE A 92 18.62 -6.01 4.36
CA ILE A 92 17.91 -4.94 3.67
C ILE A 92 18.51 -3.59 4.04
N GLU A 93 18.97 -2.87 3.02
CA GLU A 93 19.38 -1.48 3.10
C GLU A 93 18.30 -0.60 2.47
N VAL A 94 17.74 0.33 3.25
CA VAL A 94 16.70 1.24 2.75
C VAL A 94 17.29 2.63 2.59
N GLU A 95 17.23 3.17 1.37
CA GLU A 95 17.68 4.51 1.04
C GLU A 95 16.53 5.52 1.17
N ASP A 96 16.79 6.66 1.81
CA ASP A 96 15.89 7.79 1.82
C ASP A 96 15.93 8.53 0.47
N THR A 97 14.77 8.81 -0.08
CA THR A 97 14.62 9.55 -1.34
C THR A 97 13.70 10.76 -1.14
N GLU A 98 13.58 11.62 -2.15
CA GLU A 98 12.62 12.74 -2.17
C GLU A 98 11.16 12.28 -1.92
N TYR A 99 10.84 11.00 -2.19
CA TYR A 99 9.54 10.38 -1.93
C TYR A 99 9.45 9.75 -0.53
N GLY A 100 10.49 9.90 0.29
CA GLY A 100 10.60 9.36 1.64
C GLY A 100 11.04 7.91 1.70
N ASN A 101 11.03 7.36 2.90
CA ASN A 101 11.43 5.98 3.20
C ASN A 101 10.21 5.04 3.10
N PRO A 102 10.29 3.92 2.36
CA PRO A 102 9.19 2.95 2.31
C PRO A 102 8.87 2.31 3.67
N ASN A 103 9.82 2.30 4.60
CA ASN A 103 9.65 1.78 5.96
C ASN A 103 9.05 2.81 6.93
N ALA A 104 8.95 4.09 6.53
CA ALA A 104 8.39 5.13 7.39
C ALA A 104 6.87 4.95 7.51
N GLY A 105 6.44 4.31 8.59
CA GLY A 105 5.05 4.35 9.06
C GLY A 105 4.75 5.72 9.66
N ASN A 106 3.50 6.13 9.64
CA ASN A 106 3.05 7.29 10.42
C ASN A 106 2.76 6.81 11.85
N GLU A 107 3.49 7.34 12.82
CA GLU A 107 3.10 7.15 14.21
C GLU A 107 1.77 7.88 14.45
N ILE A 108 0.79 7.17 15.00
CA ILE A 108 -0.51 7.73 15.33
C ILE A 108 -0.59 7.98 16.82
N ASN A 109 -0.79 9.24 17.18
CA ASN A 109 -1.23 9.59 18.51
C ASN A 109 -2.75 9.40 18.61
N VAL A 110 -3.18 8.39 19.36
CA VAL A 110 -4.60 8.01 19.54
C VAL A 110 -5.42 9.19 20.10
N ASP A 111 -4.90 9.88 21.11
CA ASP A 111 -5.60 11.00 21.74
C ASP A 111 -5.79 12.17 20.76
N PHE A 112 -4.77 12.48 19.97
CA PHE A 112 -4.87 13.49 18.93
C PHE A 112 -5.89 13.09 17.85
N MET A 113 -5.91 11.82 17.43
CA MET A 113 -6.89 11.34 16.47
C MET A 113 -8.33 11.40 17.01
N MET A 114 -8.53 11.06 18.27
CA MET A 114 -9.85 11.22 18.92
C MET A 114 -10.31 12.68 18.98
N GLN A 115 -9.39 13.60 19.29
CA GLN A 115 -9.68 15.04 19.27
C GLN A 115 -10.00 15.54 17.86
N PHE A 116 -9.25 15.10 16.86
CA PHE A 116 -9.51 15.42 15.46
C PHE A 116 -10.91 14.97 15.03
N ILE A 117 -11.30 13.72 15.32
CA ILE A 117 -12.62 13.18 14.96
C ILE A 117 -13.74 13.95 15.69
N LYS A 118 -13.56 14.29 16.96
CA LYS A 118 -14.52 15.12 17.70
C LYS A 118 -14.68 16.52 17.08
N ALA A 119 -13.59 17.10 16.57
CA ALA A 119 -13.62 18.39 15.90
C ALA A 119 -14.37 18.37 14.56
N LEU A 120 -14.54 17.21 13.92
CA LEU A 120 -15.35 17.07 12.71
C LEU A 120 -16.86 17.25 12.98
N LYS A 121 -17.32 17.17 14.23
CA LYS A 121 -18.73 17.32 14.63
C LYS A 121 -19.66 16.39 13.84
N LEU A 122 -19.29 15.14 13.74
CA LEU A 122 -20.09 14.11 13.04
C LEU A 122 -21.50 14.00 13.67
N PRO A 123 -22.54 13.66 12.88
CA PRO A 123 -23.91 13.53 13.39
C PRO A 123 -24.11 12.31 14.31
N PHE A 124 -23.11 11.46 14.44
CA PHE A 124 -23.12 10.27 15.31
C PHE A 124 -21.70 9.92 15.75
N ASP A 125 -21.60 9.14 16.82
CA ASP A 125 -20.31 8.70 17.34
C ASP A 125 -19.67 7.65 16.43
N ILE A 126 -18.35 7.74 16.24
CA ILE A 126 -17.57 6.73 15.53
C ILE A 126 -17.48 5.45 16.39
N ARG A 127 -17.70 4.29 15.79
CA ARG A 127 -17.57 3.00 16.46
C ARG A 127 -16.09 2.59 16.57
N ALA A 128 -15.75 1.77 17.57
CA ALA A 128 -14.36 1.34 17.82
C ALA A 128 -13.70 0.77 16.56
N TYR A 129 -14.33 -0.17 15.85
CA TYR A 129 -13.77 -0.76 14.64
C TYR A 129 -13.59 0.23 13.47
N GLN A 130 -14.42 1.30 13.41
CA GLN A 130 -14.25 2.36 12.40
C GLN A 130 -13.06 3.24 12.76
N PHE A 131 -12.90 3.55 14.05
CA PHE A 131 -11.73 4.26 14.55
C PHE A 131 -10.44 3.50 14.26
N ASP A 132 -10.43 2.19 14.56
CA ASP A 132 -9.28 1.31 14.29
C ASP A 132 -8.95 1.26 12.79
N ALA A 133 -9.97 1.19 11.93
CA ALA A 133 -9.80 1.22 10.47
C ALA A 133 -9.19 2.55 9.99
N VAL A 134 -9.64 3.69 10.55
CA VAL A 134 -9.07 5.01 10.24
C VAL A 134 -7.60 5.07 10.67
N CYS A 135 -7.28 4.67 11.89
CA CYS A 135 -5.92 4.64 12.40
C CYS A 135 -5.03 3.75 11.53
N HIS A 136 -5.49 2.55 11.20
CA HIS A 136 -4.76 1.64 10.32
C HIS A 136 -4.50 2.24 8.93
N GLY A 137 -5.51 2.87 8.32
CA GLY A 137 -5.38 3.50 7.01
C GLY A 137 -4.38 4.67 6.98
N ILE A 138 -4.28 5.42 8.08
CA ILE A 138 -3.31 6.52 8.22
C ILE A 138 -1.90 5.98 8.47
N GLN A 139 -1.79 4.97 9.32
CA GLN A 139 -0.51 4.34 9.68
C GLN A 139 0.12 3.65 8.49
N HIS A 140 -0.68 2.91 7.75
CA HIS A 140 -0.23 2.13 6.59
C HIS A 140 -0.73 2.80 5.30
N ARG A 141 0.01 3.74 4.76
CA ARG A 141 -0.35 4.54 3.55
C ARG A 141 -0.96 3.74 2.40
N ASN A 142 -0.53 2.49 2.24
CA ASN A 142 -1.03 1.52 1.27
C ASN A 142 -1.67 0.36 2.04
N ALA A 143 -2.97 0.46 2.30
CA ALA A 143 -3.69 -0.53 3.09
C ALA A 143 -4.98 -0.99 2.39
N ILE A 144 -5.38 -2.23 2.63
CA ILE A 144 -6.68 -2.77 2.24
C ILE A 144 -7.51 -2.93 3.51
N LEU A 145 -8.62 -2.18 3.60
CA LEU A 145 -9.56 -2.26 4.71
C LEU A 145 -10.75 -3.14 4.31
N LEU A 146 -10.77 -4.38 4.82
CA LEU A 146 -11.89 -5.29 4.60
C LEU A 146 -13.02 -4.96 5.58
N SER A 147 -14.17 -4.57 5.04
CA SER A 147 -15.30 -4.14 5.85
C SER A 147 -16.62 -4.62 5.23
N PRO A 148 -17.52 -5.26 6.00
CA PRO A 148 -18.78 -5.79 5.47
C PRO A 148 -19.73 -4.69 5.02
N THR A 149 -20.78 -5.07 4.28
CA THR A 149 -21.84 -4.13 3.91
C THR A 149 -22.54 -3.61 5.17
N GLY A 150 -22.86 -2.31 5.19
CA GLY A 150 -23.49 -1.67 6.35
C GLY A 150 -22.56 -1.30 7.50
N SER A 151 -21.25 -1.51 7.39
CA SER A 151 -20.27 -1.15 8.44
C SER A 151 -19.94 0.35 8.50
N GLY A 152 -20.51 1.18 7.62
CA GLY A 152 -20.21 2.62 7.56
C GLY A 152 -18.90 2.94 6.86
N LYS A 153 -18.59 2.25 5.77
CA LYS A 153 -17.41 2.54 4.94
C LYS A 153 -17.30 3.99 4.50
N SER A 154 -18.45 4.62 4.15
CA SER A 154 -18.51 6.03 3.76
C SER A 154 -17.96 6.94 4.85
N LEU A 155 -18.25 6.64 6.13
CA LEU A 155 -17.73 7.40 7.26
C LEU A 155 -16.20 7.23 7.40
N ILE A 156 -15.70 6.01 7.28
CA ILE A 156 -14.25 5.73 7.35
C ILE A 156 -13.54 6.52 6.24
N ILE A 157 -14.05 6.47 5.00
CA ILE A 157 -13.49 7.20 3.86
C ILE A 157 -13.57 8.72 4.10
N TYR A 158 -14.68 9.22 4.63
CA TYR A 158 -14.84 10.63 4.98
C TYR A 158 -13.79 11.10 5.99
N VAL A 159 -13.61 10.37 7.08
CA VAL A 159 -12.64 10.73 8.13
C VAL A 159 -11.21 10.68 7.59
N LEU A 160 -10.87 9.67 6.79
CA LEU A 160 -9.56 9.58 6.11
C LEU A 160 -9.33 10.76 5.16
N MET A 161 -10.33 11.11 4.35
CA MET A 161 -10.27 12.29 3.47
C MET A 161 -10.03 13.58 4.27
N ARG A 162 -10.80 13.81 5.32
CA ARG A 162 -10.68 15.00 6.17
C ARG A 162 -9.31 15.08 6.87
N TRP A 163 -8.78 13.93 7.30
CA TRP A 163 -7.43 13.82 7.84
C TRP A 163 -6.38 14.21 6.81
N LEU A 164 -6.44 13.67 5.61
CA LEU A 164 -5.49 13.96 4.53
C LEU A 164 -5.50 15.45 4.16
N LEU A 165 -6.69 16.07 4.05
CA LEU A 165 -6.81 17.49 3.80
C LEU A 165 -6.22 18.34 4.93
N SER A 166 -6.39 17.92 6.18
CA SER A 166 -5.80 18.60 7.34
C SER A 166 -4.27 18.46 7.41
N ALA A 167 -3.75 17.28 7.08
CA ALA A 167 -2.33 16.98 7.21
C ALA A 167 -1.47 17.52 6.05
N TYR A 168 -2.04 17.57 4.83
CA TYR A 168 -1.28 17.91 3.62
C TYR A 168 -1.75 19.20 2.93
N GLY A 169 -2.75 19.89 3.50
CA GLY A 169 -3.31 21.11 2.95
C GLY A 169 -4.26 20.89 1.76
N GLU A 170 -4.49 21.93 0.98
CA GLU A 170 -5.37 21.88 -0.21
C GLU A 170 -4.72 21.02 -1.32
N LYS A 171 -5.08 19.75 -1.33
CA LYS A 171 -4.69 18.78 -2.39
C LYS A 171 -5.93 18.07 -2.88
N ASP A 172 -5.90 17.68 -4.14
CA ASP A 172 -6.95 16.88 -4.75
C ASP A 172 -6.94 15.46 -4.17
N ILE A 173 -8.13 14.97 -3.79
CA ILE A 173 -8.34 13.60 -3.33
C ILE A 173 -9.30 12.93 -4.30
N LEU A 174 -8.87 11.83 -4.90
CA LEU A 174 -9.69 11.03 -5.80
C LEU A 174 -10.27 9.83 -5.06
N ILE A 175 -11.60 9.73 -5.02
CA ILE A 175 -12.33 8.59 -4.48
C ILE A 175 -13.01 7.88 -5.63
N ILE A 176 -12.66 6.60 -5.84
CA ILE A 176 -13.19 5.78 -6.93
C ILE A 176 -14.17 4.76 -6.37
N VAL A 177 -15.37 4.72 -6.91
CA VAL A 177 -16.41 3.73 -6.58
C VAL A 177 -16.96 3.07 -7.85
N PRO A 178 -17.42 1.80 -7.76
CA PRO A 178 -17.70 1.00 -8.96
C PRO A 178 -18.97 1.41 -9.73
N THR A 179 -19.89 2.16 -9.12
CA THR A 179 -21.17 2.54 -9.75
C THR A 179 -21.53 3.99 -9.50
N THR A 180 -22.27 4.60 -10.43
CA THR A 180 -22.79 5.98 -10.31
C THR A 180 -23.71 6.16 -9.11
N SER A 181 -24.52 5.15 -8.77
CA SER A 181 -25.38 5.19 -7.60
C SER A 181 -24.59 5.30 -6.28
N LEU A 182 -23.42 4.64 -6.20
CA LEU A 182 -22.53 4.78 -5.05
C LEU A 182 -21.83 6.14 -5.02
N VAL A 183 -21.55 6.76 -6.16
CA VAL A 183 -21.05 8.15 -6.21
C VAL A 183 -22.07 9.09 -5.57
N GLU A 184 -23.33 8.98 -5.99
CA GLU A 184 -24.41 9.82 -5.46
C GLU A 184 -24.68 9.55 -3.97
N GLN A 185 -24.64 8.29 -3.56
CA GLN A 185 -24.76 7.93 -2.15
C GLN A 185 -23.65 8.57 -1.33
N MET A 186 -22.37 8.40 -1.72
CA MET A 186 -21.25 8.99 -1.00
C MET A 186 -21.30 10.52 -0.98
N TYR A 187 -21.72 11.14 -2.08
CA TYR A 187 -21.92 12.58 -2.14
C TYR A 187 -22.91 13.04 -1.07
N ASN A 188 -24.08 12.38 -0.96
CA ASN A 188 -25.08 12.69 0.04
C ASN A 188 -24.61 12.38 1.47
N ASP A 189 -23.93 11.23 1.68
CA ASP A 189 -23.35 10.86 2.97
C ASP A 189 -22.37 11.95 3.45
N PHE A 190 -21.49 12.46 2.58
CA PHE A 190 -20.51 13.50 2.94
C PHE A 190 -21.18 14.85 3.26
N LYS A 191 -22.24 15.18 2.55
CA LYS A 191 -23.07 16.35 2.85
C LYS A 191 -23.73 16.23 4.23
N ASP A 192 -24.28 15.05 4.52
CA ASP A 192 -24.90 14.77 5.82
C ASP A 192 -23.87 14.79 6.97
N TYR A 193 -22.59 14.47 6.68
CA TYR A 193 -21.47 14.59 7.63
C TYR A 193 -20.95 16.03 7.78
N GLY A 194 -21.58 17.00 7.09
CA GLY A 194 -21.28 18.41 7.21
C GLY A 194 -20.14 18.92 6.32
N TYR A 195 -19.81 18.19 5.23
CA TYR A 195 -18.83 18.67 4.25
C TYR A 195 -19.52 19.46 3.13
N ASP A 196 -18.93 20.60 2.74
CA ASP A 196 -19.42 21.40 1.63
C ASP A 196 -18.99 20.78 0.29
N VAL A 197 -19.76 19.77 -0.14
CA VAL A 197 -19.48 19.02 -1.37
C VAL A 197 -19.71 19.82 -2.64
N GLU A 198 -20.55 20.87 -2.62
CA GLU A 198 -20.80 21.71 -3.80
C GLU A 198 -19.55 22.49 -4.21
N ARG A 199 -18.72 22.83 -3.22
CA ARG A 199 -17.47 23.55 -3.42
C ARG A 199 -16.30 22.66 -3.85
N HIS A 200 -16.32 21.38 -3.48
CA HIS A 200 -15.14 20.53 -3.53
C HIS A 200 -15.31 19.21 -4.31
N CYS A 201 -16.51 18.88 -4.81
CA CYS A 201 -16.75 17.64 -5.54
C CYS A 201 -17.21 17.91 -6.99
N HIS A 202 -16.54 17.25 -7.94
CA HIS A 202 -17.01 17.12 -9.32
C HIS A 202 -17.67 15.74 -9.49
N ARG A 203 -18.87 15.72 -10.05
CA ARG A 203 -19.61 14.50 -10.40
C ARG A 203 -19.07 13.88 -11.69
#